data_6873ac082dbd9f488d9e5a91ea3e0e19
#
_entry.id   6873ac082dbd9f488d9e5a91ea3e0e19
#
_cell.length_a   1.000
_cell.length_b   1.000
_cell.length_c   1.000
_cell.angle_alpha   90.00
_cell.angle_beta   90.00
_cell.angle_gamma   90.00
#
_symmetry.space_group_name_H-M   'P 1'
#
loop_
_entity.id
_entity.type
_entity.pdbx_description
1 polymer ?
#
loop_
_entity_poly.entity_id
_entity_poly.type
_entity_poly.pdbx_seq_one_letter_code
_entity_poly.pdbx_strand_id
1 'polypeptide(L)'
;LCIRDRDYTVSVAKEEHLEIGYRVAGDRIEDAIYKPSKVERSKAVGALRDEVEAALKEADPDISDFAVEQAFEHIQKKAFRISILEKGIRADGRKVDELRPLTAEAGILPRVHGSALFARGETQALATTTLAPADEKQYFDNYAGGEDSKHFILHYSFPPFSVGESGRFGGLNRREIGHGALSERSIEAVI
;
A
#
# COMPACT_ATOMS: atom_id res chain seq x y z
N LEU A 1 12.26 20.25 -25.69
CA LEU A 1 11.76 20.82 -24.44
C LEU A 1 12.83 20.65 -23.37
N CYS A 2 13.49 21.77 -23.02
CA CYS A 2 14.45 21.78 -21.91
C CYS A 2 13.67 21.74 -20.61
N ILE A 3 13.77 20.63 -19.90
CA ILE A 3 13.04 20.39 -18.64
C ILE A 3 13.81 20.90 -17.41
N ARG A 4 15.07 21.35 -17.61
CA ARG A 4 15.93 21.84 -16.53
C ARG A 4 16.07 23.36 -16.60
N ASP A 5 15.08 24.04 -16.09
CA ASP A 5 15.06 25.48 -15.98
C ASP A 5 15.24 26.01 -14.54
N ARG A 6 15.40 25.10 -13.57
CA ARG A 6 15.61 25.44 -12.16
C ARG A 6 16.72 24.63 -11.54
N ASP A 7 17.61 25.31 -10.86
CA ASP A 7 18.55 24.68 -9.94
C ASP A 7 17.79 24.28 -8.66
N TYR A 8 17.94 23.04 -8.26
CA TYR A 8 17.39 22.55 -6.99
C TYR A 8 18.42 21.74 -6.23
N THR A 9 18.38 21.83 -4.92
CA THR A 9 19.22 21.01 -4.05
C THR A 9 18.54 19.65 -3.84
N VAL A 10 19.24 18.60 -4.20
CA VAL A 10 18.76 17.23 -3.96
C VAL A 10 18.82 16.96 -2.45
N SER A 11 17.67 16.72 -1.84
CA SER A 11 17.57 16.36 -0.42
C SER A 11 17.65 14.84 -0.29
N VAL A 12 18.85 14.33 -0.11
CA VAL A 12 19.14 12.92 0.15
C VAL A 12 19.90 12.79 1.47
N ALA A 13 19.81 11.61 2.09
CA ALA A 13 20.60 11.33 3.28
C ALA A 13 22.11 11.44 2.98
N LYS A 14 22.84 12.15 3.82
CA LYS A 14 24.28 12.26 3.73
C LYS A 14 24.93 10.91 4.05
N GLU A 15 26.11 10.67 3.46
CA GLU A 15 26.82 9.40 3.66
C GLU A 15 27.19 9.19 5.13
N GLU A 16 27.57 10.25 5.85
CA GLU A 16 27.83 10.23 7.29
C GLU A 16 26.61 9.74 8.11
N HIS A 17 25.41 10.18 7.74
CA HIS A 17 24.17 9.73 8.39
C HIS A 17 23.87 8.25 8.11
N LEU A 18 24.17 7.78 6.90
CA LEU A 18 24.04 6.37 6.55
C LEU A 18 25.01 5.50 7.34
N GLU A 19 26.27 5.92 7.51
CA GLU A 19 27.28 5.20 8.29
C GLU A 19 26.87 5.05 9.75
N ILE A 20 26.39 6.15 10.38
CA ILE A 20 25.87 6.10 11.75
C ILE A 20 24.69 5.12 11.83
N GLY A 21 23.73 5.25 10.93
CA GLY A 21 22.58 4.38 10.90
C GLY A 21 22.93 2.90 10.70
N TYR A 22 23.87 2.59 9.82
CA TYR A 22 24.38 1.22 9.64
C TYR A 22 25.07 0.68 10.90
N ARG A 23 25.82 1.51 11.60
CA ARG A 23 26.49 1.13 12.84
C ARG A 23 25.47 0.80 13.95
N VAL A 24 24.41 1.57 14.05
CA VAL A 24 23.36 1.35 15.07
C VAL A 24 22.43 0.20 14.68
N ALA A 25 21.96 0.17 13.43
CA ALA A 25 21.05 -0.88 12.98
C ALA A 25 21.73 -2.25 12.86
N GLY A 26 22.94 -2.27 12.25
CA GLY A 26 23.70 -3.52 12.05
C GLY A 26 22.83 -4.66 11.48
N ASP A 27 23.10 -5.87 11.94
CA ASP A 27 22.34 -7.06 11.56
C ASP A 27 20.93 -7.12 12.17
N ARG A 28 20.66 -6.28 13.18
CA ARG A 28 19.33 -6.22 13.85
C ARG A 28 18.21 -5.77 12.91
N ILE A 29 18.54 -5.02 11.86
CA ILE A 29 17.53 -4.59 10.87
C ILE A 29 16.94 -5.79 10.14
N GLU A 30 17.74 -6.79 9.83
CA GLU A 30 17.28 -8.00 9.19
C GLU A 30 16.35 -8.81 10.12
N ASP A 31 16.73 -9.00 11.36
CA ASP A 31 15.90 -9.66 12.36
C ASP A 31 14.57 -8.95 12.59
N ALA A 32 14.57 -7.62 12.53
CA ALA A 32 13.36 -6.82 12.65
C ALA A 32 12.43 -6.98 11.45
N ILE A 33 12.98 -7.06 10.23
CA ILE A 33 12.22 -7.20 8.97
C ILE A 33 11.57 -8.58 8.86
N TYR A 34 12.23 -9.64 9.33
CA TYR A 34 11.78 -11.05 9.18
C TYR A 34 10.89 -11.55 10.32
N LYS A 35 10.28 -10.65 11.11
CA LYS A 35 9.27 -11.06 12.10
C LYS A 35 8.04 -11.64 11.42
N PRO A 36 7.49 -12.76 11.93
CA PRO A 36 6.38 -13.47 11.29
C PRO A 36 5.10 -12.64 11.18
N SER A 37 4.77 -11.89 12.22
CA SER A 37 3.57 -11.03 12.25
C SER A 37 3.87 -9.63 11.74
N LYS A 38 2.92 -9.06 10.96
CA LYS A 38 2.98 -7.66 10.50
C LYS A 38 3.09 -6.69 11.69
N VAL A 39 2.37 -6.96 12.79
CA VAL A 39 2.37 -6.11 13.98
C VAL A 39 3.72 -6.17 14.70
N GLU A 40 4.27 -7.37 14.89
CA GLU A 40 5.58 -7.56 15.51
C GLU A 40 6.69 -6.93 14.68
N ARG A 41 6.65 -7.11 13.37
CA ARG A 41 7.58 -6.48 12.43
C ARG A 41 7.52 -4.95 12.53
N SER A 42 6.32 -4.37 12.49
CA SER A 42 6.14 -2.91 12.60
C SER A 42 6.69 -2.37 13.92
N LYS A 43 6.46 -3.08 15.03
CA LYS A 43 7.00 -2.69 16.34
C LYS A 43 8.53 -2.81 16.39
N ALA A 44 9.10 -3.90 15.88
CA ALA A 44 10.54 -4.10 15.90
C ALA A 44 11.28 -3.10 15.00
N VAL A 45 10.76 -2.84 13.82
CA VAL A 45 11.31 -1.83 12.89
C VAL A 45 11.15 -0.42 13.47
N GLY A 46 10.01 -0.11 14.11
CA GLY A 46 9.77 1.17 14.78
C GLY A 46 10.76 1.42 15.92
N ALA A 47 10.96 0.45 16.81
CA ALA A 47 11.93 0.56 17.91
C ALA A 47 13.36 0.79 17.39
N LEU A 48 13.75 0.09 16.34
CA LEU A 48 15.07 0.28 15.74
C LEU A 48 15.22 1.63 15.04
N ARG A 49 14.14 2.14 14.43
CA ARG A 49 14.09 3.49 13.88
C ARG A 49 14.33 4.54 14.97
N ASP A 50 13.65 4.41 16.10
CA ASP A 50 13.78 5.36 17.22
C ASP A 50 15.22 5.39 17.76
N GLU A 51 15.90 4.23 17.83
CA GLU A 51 17.31 4.16 18.23
C GLU A 51 18.24 4.84 17.19
N VAL A 52 18.00 4.62 15.89
CA VAL A 52 18.77 5.27 14.82
C VAL A 52 18.52 6.77 14.82
N GLU A 53 17.29 7.22 15.02
CA GLU A 53 16.93 8.63 15.12
C GLU A 53 17.65 9.29 16.29
N ALA A 54 17.66 8.66 17.47
CA ALA A 54 18.38 9.18 18.64
C ALA A 54 19.88 9.36 18.37
N ALA A 55 20.52 8.36 17.75
CA ALA A 55 21.94 8.42 17.43
C ALA A 55 22.26 9.48 16.36
N LEU A 56 21.39 9.66 15.37
CA LEU A 56 21.55 10.70 14.34
C LEU A 56 21.38 12.11 14.93
N LYS A 57 20.41 12.32 15.81
CA LYS A 57 20.21 13.61 16.50
C LYS A 57 21.30 13.93 17.52
N GLU A 58 21.96 12.92 18.09
CA GLU A 58 23.13 13.11 18.94
C GLU A 58 24.35 13.57 18.12
N ALA A 59 24.54 13.01 16.91
CA ALA A 59 25.64 13.35 16.04
C ALA A 59 25.46 14.67 15.26
N ASP A 60 24.23 14.97 14.88
CA ASP A 60 23.85 16.18 14.16
C ASP A 60 22.52 16.72 14.76
N PRO A 61 22.60 17.64 15.74
CA PRO A 61 21.41 18.20 16.39
C PRO A 61 20.47 18.98 15.43
N ASP A 62 20.99 19.45 14.31
CA ASP A 62 20.25 20.23 13.32
C ASP A 62 19.67 19.34 12.19
N ILE A 63 19.81 18.03 12.29
CA ILE A 63 19.29 17.10 11.29
C ILE A 63 17.76 17.21 11.21
N SER A 64 17.22 17.32 10.00
CA SER A 64 15.77 17.33 9.79
C SER A 64 15.17 15.91 9.94
N ASP A 65 13.94 15.85 10.43
CA ASP A 65 13.19 14.58 10.54
C ASP A 65 13.10 13.88 9.19
N PHE A 66 12.99 14.63 8.08
CA PHE A 66 13.02 14.10 6.73
C PHE A 66 14.34 13.39 6.40
N ALA A 67 15.49 13.97 6.79
CA ALA A 67 16.80 13.35 6.55
C ALA A 67 16.99 12.07 7.37
N VAL A 68 16.49 12.05 8.61
CA VAL A 68 16.45 10.85 9.46
C VAL A 68 15.64 9.74 8.80
N GLU A 69 14.44 10.08 8.33
CA GLU A 69 13.56 9.11 7.66
C GLU A 69 14.19 8.56 6.38
N GLN A 70 14.80 9.41 5.57
CA GLN A 70 15.51 9.00 4.36
C GLN A 70 16.72 8.09 4.65
N ALA A 71 17.47 8.38 5.70
CA ALA A 71 18.59 7.55 6.12
C ALA A 71 18.11 6.15 6.55
N PHE A 72 17.11 6.09 7.41
CA PHE A 72 16.56 4.82 7.89
C PHE A 72 15.92 4.01 6.75
N GLU A 73 15.15 4.66 5.88
CA GLU A 73 14.54 4.01 4.71
C GLU A 73 15.59 3.42 3.77
N HIS A 74 16.70 4.14 3.55
CA HIS A 74 17.80 3.64 2.73
C HIS A 74 18.42 2.37 3.32
N ILE A 75 18.70 2.37 4.63
CA ILE A 75 19.27 1.23 5.35
C ILE A 75 18.32 0.03 5.27
N GLN A 76 17.05 0.25 5.56
CA GLN A 76 16.03 -0.78 5.51
C GLN A 76 15.88 -1.40 4.11
N LYS A 77 15.80 -0.54 3.08
CA LYS A 77 15.72 -1.00 1.68
C LYS A 77 16.92 -1.83 1.26
N LYS A 78 18.12 -1.41 1.65
CA LYS A 78 19.36 -2.10 1.31
C LYS A 78 19.43 -3.45 2.00
N ALA A 79 19.18 -3.52 3.30
CA ALA A 79 19.15 -4.76 4.06
C ALA A 79 18.12 -5.74 3.50
N PHE A 80 16.92 -5.28 3.23
CA PHE A 80 15.85 -6.08 2.65
C PHE A 80 16.21 -6.63 1.26
N ARG A 81 16.79 -5.80 0.40
CA ARG A 81 17.22 -6.21 -0.95
C ARG A 81 18.31 -7.27 -0.90
N ILE A 82 19.35 -7.06 -0.08
CA ILE A 82 20.46 -7.99 0.06
C ILE A 82 19.95 -9.33 0.60
N SER A 83 19.15 -9.30 1.65
CA SER A 83 18.61 -10.51 2.26
C SER A 83 17.74 -11.32 1.30
N ILE A 84 16.90 -10.68 0.48
CA ILE A 84 16.13 -11.40 -0.54
C ILE A 84 17.04 -12.04 -1.59
N LEU A 85 18.09 -11.33 -2.03
CA LEU A 85 18.99 -11.85 -3.06
C LEU A 85 19.84 -13.03 -2.55
N GLU A 86 20.26 -12.98 -1.29
CA GLU A 86 21.08 -14.01 -0.68
C GLU A 86 20.27 -15.23 -0.21
N LYS A 87 19.13 -14.99 0.44
CA LYS A 87 18.30 -16.04 1.04
C LYS A 87 17.19 -16.56 0.14
N GLY A 88 16.80 -15.80 -0.88
CA GLY A 88 15.67 -16.13 -1.78
C GLY A 88 14.31 -16.16 -1.06
N ILE A 89 14.21 -15.53 0.11
CA ILE A 89 13.03 -15.54 0.97
C ILE A 89 12.53 -14.10 1.16
N ARG A 90 11.23 -13.92 1.03
CA ARG A 90 10.57 -12.61 1.29
C ARG A 90 10.39 -12.39 2.79
N ALA A 91 10.15 -11.15 3.21
CA ALA A 91 9.97 -10.78 4.63
C ALA A 91 8.83 -11.52 5.35
N ASP A 92 7.89 -12.08 4.62
CA ASP A 92 6.80 -12.90 5.16
C ASP A 92 7.10 -14.43 5.13
N GLY A 93 8.35 -14.81 4.87
CA GLY A 93 8.82 -16.19 4.86
C GLY A 93 8.55 -16.97 3.56
N ARG A 94 7.86 -16.37 2.58
CA ARG A 94 7.59 -17.01 1.30
C ARG A 94 8.81 -16.99 0.38
N LYS A 95 8.88 -17.96 -0.52
CA LYS A 95 9.82 -17.94 -1.65
C LYS A 95 9.46 -16.86 -2.66
N VAL A 96 10.37 -16.51 -3.56
CA VAL A 96 10.15 -15.44 -4.56
C VAL A 96 9.06 -15.76 -5.57
N ASP A 97 8.81 -17.02 -5.86
CA ASP A 97 7.79 -17.56 -6.77
C ASP A 97 6.49 -18.00 -6.07
N GLU A 98 6.45 -17.96 -4.73
CA GLU A 98 5.31 -18.39 -3.94
C GLU A 98 4.25 -17.30 -3.82
N LEU A 99 3.01 -17.65 -4.12
CA LEU A 99 1.85 -16.77 -3.93
C LEU A 99 1.30 -16.89 -2.51
N ARG A 100 0.67 -15.81 -2.01
CA ARG A 100 -0.12 -15.92 -0.79
C ARG A 100 -1.32 -16.83 -1.02
N PRO A 101 -1.80 -17.54 0.02
CA PRO A 101 -3.01 -18.34 -0.09
C PRO A 101 -4.17 -17.51 -0.65
N LEU A 102 -4.84 -18.05 -1.65
CA LEU A 102 -5.99 -17.44 -2.29
C LEU A 102 -7.24 -18.25 -1.96
N THR A 103 -8.29 -17.59 -1.53
CA THR A 103 -9.62 -18.18 -1.37
C THR A 103 -10.66 -17.30 -2.04
N ALA A 104 -11.68 -17.92 -2.63
CA ALA A 104 -12.81 -17.23 -3.22
C ALA A 104 -14.08 -18.04 -2.90
N GLU A 105 -15.01 -17.39 -2.23
CA GLU A 105 -16.28 -17.98 -1.82
C GLU A 105 -17.42 -17.13 -2.38
N ALA A 106 -18.40 -17.78 -3.00
CA ALA A 106 -19.59 -17.12 -3.54
C ALA A 106 -20.83 -17.45 -2.69
N GLY A 107 -21.82 -16.55 -2.71
CA GLY A 107 -23.11 -16.78 -2.05
C GLY A 107 -23.08 -16.68 -0.53
N ILE A 108 -22.14 -15.92 0.04
CA ILE A 108 -22.00 -15.80 1.51
C ILE A 108 -23.07 -14.94 2.18
N LEU A 109 -23.66 -13.99 1.46
CA LEU A 109 -24.74 -13.15 1.98
C LEU A 109 -26.09 -13.61 1.42
N PRO A 110 -27.06 -13.99 2.29
CA PRO A 110 -28.29 -14.66 1.84
C PRO A 110 -29.36 -13.74 1.23
N ARG A 111 -29.22 -12.42 1.36
CA ARG A 111 -30.28 -11.46 1.01
C ARG A 111 -29.93 -10.53 -0.15
N VAL A 112 -28.77 -10.68 -0.75
CA VAL A 112 -28.31 -9.92 -1.93
C VAL A 112 -28.46 -10.77 -3.18
N HIS A 113 -28.51 -10.14 -4.37
CA HIS A 113 -28.62 -10.87 -5.64
C HIS A 113 -27.36 -11.71 -5.95
N GLY A 114 -26.20 -11.22 -5.55
CA GLY A 114 -24.95 -11.95 -5.57
C GLY A 114 -23.98 -11.46 -4.52
N SER A 115 -23.13 -12.34 -4.02
CA SER A 115 -22.05 -11.97 -3.10
C SER A 115 -20.86 -12.89 -3.27
N ALA A 116 -19.67 -12.34 -3.07
CA ALA A 116 -18.43 -13.10 -3.06
C ALA A 116 -17.45 -12.52 -2.05
N LEU A 117 -16.72 -13.39 -1.38
CA LEU A 117 -15.57 -13.05 -0.56
C LEU A 117 -14.31 -13.55 -1.26
N PHE A 118 -13.42 -12.65 -1.56
CA PHE A 118 -12.08 -12.97 -2.05
C PHE A 118 -11.07 -12.65 -0.97
N ALA A 119 -10.20 -13.59 -0.64
CA ALA A 119 -9.10 -13.36 0.29
C ALA A 119 -7.76 -13.77 -0.31
N ARG A 120 -6.74 -12.96 -0.03
CA ARG A 120 -5.34 -13.21 -0.39
C ARG A 120 -4.46 -12.99 0.84
N GLY A 121 -4.16 -14.07 1.54
CA GLY A 121 -3.56 -13.98 2.87
C GLY A 121 -4.50 -13.25 3.83
N GLU A 122 -4.02 -12.21 4.46
CA GLU A 122 -4.79 -11.39 5.41
C GLU A 122 -5.68 -10.32 4.74
N THR A 123 -5.53 -10.09 3.45
CA THR A 123 -6.30 -9.09 2.71
C THR A 123 -7.59 -9.71 2.17
N GLN A 124 -8.72 -9.07 2.45
CA GLN A 124 -10.04 -9.52 2.02
C GLN A 124 -10.77 -8.44 1.22
N ALA A 125 -11.57 -8.87 0.26
CA ALA A 125 -12.52 -8.05 -0.46
C ALA A 125 -13.89 -8.72 -0.47
N LEU A 126 -14.89 -8.02 0.06
CA LEU A 126 -16.29 -8.44 0.00
C LEU A 126 -16.95 -7.72 -1.16
N ALA A 127 -17.44 -8.46 -2.12
CA ALA A 127 -18.22 -7.95 -3.25
C ALA A 127 -19.70 -8.33 -3.09
N THR A 128 -20.56 -7.38 -3.39
CA THR A 128 -22.01 -7.60 -3.46
C THR A 128 -22.54 -7.13 -4.81
N THR A 129 -23.46 -7.87 -5.38
CA THR A 129 -24.06 -7.54 -6.68
C THR A 129 -25.55 -7.29 -6.52
N THR A 130 -26.03 -6.21 -7.12
CA THR A 130 -27.44 -5.91 -7.27
C THR A 130 -27.80 -5.94 -8.75
N LEU A 131 -28.81 -6.73 -9.10
CA LEU A 131 -29.36 -6.76 -10.46
C LEU A 131 -30.58 -5.83 -10.50
N ALA A 132 -30.68 -5.05 -11.54
CA ALA A 132 -31.80 -4.14 -11.79
C ALA A 132 -32.31 -4.27 -13.23
N PRO A 133 -33.55 -3.88 -13.51
CA PRO A 133 -34.05 -3.81 -14.88
C PRO A 133 -33.31 -2.76 -15.71
N ALA A 134 -33.40 -2.87 -17.05
CA ALA A 134 -32.62 -2.07 -17.99
C ALA A 134 -32.96 -0.56 -17.96
N ASP A 135 -34.10 -0.17 -17.42
CA ASP A 135 -34.53 1.22 -17.23
C ASP A 135 -33.88 1.91 -16.02
N GLU A 136 -33.29 1.14 -15.10
CA GLU A 136 -32.54 1.67 -13.92
C GLU A 136 -31.08 2.03 -14.26
N LYS A 137 -30.72 2.19 -15.52
CA LYS A 137 -29.39 2.62 -15.92
C LYS A 137 -29.11 4.06 -15.53
N GLN A 138 -27.86 4.38 -15.28
CA GLN A 138 -27.42 5.75 -15.03
C GLN A 138 -27.35 6.53 -16.35
N TYR A 139 -28.04 7.65 -16.41
CA TYR A 139 -27.96 8.62 -17.50
C TYR A 139 -27.05 9.77 -17.11
N PHE A 140 -26.26 10.25 -18.04
CA PHE A 140 -25.45 11.45 -17.86
C PHE A 140 -25.29 12.25 -19.16
N ASP A 141 -25.21 13.57 -19.04
CA ASP A 141 -24.99 14.46 -20.15
C ASP A 141 -23.52 14.55 -20.51
N ASN A 142 -23.20 14.48 -21.77
CA ASN A 142 -21.85 14.64 -22.27
C ASN A 142 -21.58 16.11 -22.65
N TYR A 143 -20.40 16.64 -22.34
CA TYR A 143 -19.97 17.98 -22.75
C TYR A 143 -19.96 18.16 -24.26
N ALA A 144 -19.81 17.11 -25.03
CA ALA A 144 -19.90 17.13 -26.50
C ALA A 144 -21.34 17.16 -27.03
N GLY A 145 -22.34 17.15 -26.14
CA GLY A 145 -23.75 17.05 -26.46
C GLY A 145 -24.25 15.62 -26.66
N GLY A 146 -25.47 15.35 -26.22
CA GLY A 146 -26.09 14.03 -26.23
C GLY A 146 -26.16 13.39 -24.85
N GLU A 147 -27.16 12.54 -24.69
CA GLU A 147 -27.31 11.70 -23.49
C GLU A 147 -26.49 10.42 -23.68
N ASP A 148 -25.77 10.03 -22.63
CA ASP A 148 -25.09 8.75 -22.57
C ASP A 148 -25.61 7.96 -21.36
N SER A 149 -25.43 6.66 -21.35
CA SER A 149 -25.95 5.83 -20.27
C SER A 149 -25.00 4.71 -19.91
N LYS A 150 -25.01 4.37 -18.63
CA LYS A 150 -24.14 3.36 -18.05
C LYS A 150 -24.97 2.25 -17.41
N HIS A 151 -24.76 1.02 -17.88
CA HIS A 151 -25.49 -0.16 -17.40
C HIS A 151 -24.79 -0.85 -16.23
N PHE A 152 -23.46 -0.79 -16.21
CA PHE A 152 -22.65 -1.35 -15.15
C PHE A 152 -22.06 -0.23 -14.28
N ILE A 153 -22.29 -0.32 -12.99
CA ILE A 153 -21.82 0.66 -11.99
C ILE A 153 -21.08 -0.10 -10.91
N LEU A 154 -19.85 0.30 -10.62
CA LEU A 154 -19.05 -0.27 -9.54
C LEU A 154 -18.76 0.78 -8.48
N HIS A 155 -19.17 0.52 -7.25
CA HIS A 155 -18.79 1.28 -6.08
C HIS A 155 -17.66 0.56 -5.34
N TYR A 156 -16.56 1.26 -5.13
CA TYR A 156 -15.41 0.75 -4.37
C TYR A 156 -15.28 1.53 -3.07
N SER A 157 -15.25 0.82 -1.94
CA SER A 157 -15.07 1.40 -0.62
C SER A 157 -13.80 0.85 0.02
N PHE A 158 -12.99 1.74 0.57
CA PHE A 158 -11.74 1.41 1.27
C PHE A 158 -11.70 2.12 2.62
N PRO A 159 -12.45 1.60 3.61
CA PRO A 159 -12.53 2.24 4.93
C PRO A 159 -11.19 2.16 5.68
N PRO A 160 -10.92 3.08 6.62
CA PRO A 160 -9.66 3.13 7.37
C PRO A 160 -9.28 1.83 8.08
N PHE A 161 -10.25 1.08 8.59
CA PHE A 161 -10.00 -0.22 9.23
C PHE A 161 -9.40 -1.26 8.28
N SER A 162 -9.52 -1.09 6.95
CA SER A 162 -8.90 -1.99 5.96
C SER A 162 -7.37 -1.99 6.04
N VAL A 163 -6.77 -0.95 6.60
CA VAL A 163 -5.33 -0.82 6.86
C VAL A 163 -4.98 -0.85 8.34
N GLY A 164 -5.98 -1.10 9.21
CA GLY A 164 -5.80 -1.14 10.66
C GLY A 164 -5.74 0.24 11.32
N GLU A 165 -6.25 1.27 10.66
CA GLU A 165 -6.28 2.63 11.16
C GLU A 165 -7.67 3.03 11.64
N SER A 166 -7.70 3.94 12.62
CA SER A 166 -8.92 4.66 12.99
C SER A 166 -8.99 5.95 12.20
N GLY A 167 -10.12 6.23 11.57
CA GLY A 167 -10.26 7.42 10.76
C GLY A 167 -11.71 7.74 10.43
N ARG A 168 -11.93 8.92 9.83
CA ARG A 168 -13.25 9.38 9.41
C ARG A 168 -13.72 8.52 8.23
N PHE A 169 -14.91 7.97 8.35
CA PHE A 169 -15.59 7.24 7.29
C PHE A 169 -16.51 8.19 6.50
N GLY A 170 -16.63 7.98 5.19
CA GLY A 170 -17.59 8.68 4.33
C GLY A 170 -17.03 9.80 3.46
N GLY A 171 -15.72 9.99 3.40
CA GLY A 171 -15.07 10.85 2.40
C GLY A 171 -14.46 10.01 1.27
N LEU A 172 -14.72 10.36 0.01
CA LEU A 172 -14.05 9.75 -1.13
C LEU A 172 -12.57 10.12 -1.14
N ASN A 173 -11.71 9.14 -1.29
CA ASN A 173 -10.29 9.36 -1.46
C ASN A 173 -9.82 8.99 -2.87
N ARG A 174 -8.65 9.50 -3.28
CA ARG A 174 -8.10 9.26 -4.62
C ARG A 174 -7.85 7.78 -4.90
N ARG A 175 -7.55 7.00 -3.87
CA ARG A 175 -7.33 5.57 -3.99
C ARG A 175 -8.62 4.84 -4.31
N GLU A 176 -9.73 5.18 -3.65
CA GLU A 176 -11.05 4.60 -3.93
C GLU A 176 -11.49 4.88 -5.37
N ILE A 177 -11.32 6.12 -5.82
CA ILE A 177 -11.65 6.50 -7.19
C ILE A 177 -10.79 5.72 -8.20
N GLY A 178 -9.48 5.66 -8.01
CA GLY A 178 -8.57 4.98 -8.93
C GLY A 178 -8.77 3.47 -8.96
N HIS A 179 -8.91 2.84 -7.80
CA HIS A 179 -9.16 1.39 -7.70
C HIS A 179 -10.54 1.03 -8.23
N GLY A 180 -11.56 1.84 -7.93
CA GLY A 180 -12.91 1.66 -8.46
C GLY A 180 -12.93 1.68 -9.98
N ALA A 181 -12.35 2.72 -10.58
CA ALA A 181 -12.27 2.86 -12.03
C ALA A 181 -11.49 1.72 -12.71
N LEU A 182 -10.41 1.25 -12.08
CA LEU A 182 -9.64 0.13 -12.61
C LEU A 182 -10.43 -1.19 -12.56
N SER A 183 -11.09 -1.45 -11.44
CA SER A 183 -11.91 -2.65 -11.25
C SER A 183 -13.11 -2.65 -12.19
N GLU A 184 -13.77 -1.50 -12.35
CA GLU A 184 -14.91 -1.34 -13.25
C GLU A 184 -14.55 -1.69 -14.69
N ARG A 185 -13.47 -1.09 -15.24
CA ARG A 185 -13.00 -1.37 -16.59
C ARG A 185 -12.63 -2.84 -16.80
N SER A 186 -12.08 -3.48 -15.75
CA SER A 186 -11.68 -4.89 -15.83
C SER A 186 -12.87 -5.84 -15.91
N ILE A 187 -13.98 -5.50 -15.25
CA ILE A 187 -15.19 -6.33 -15.19
C ILE A 187 -16.10 -6.03 -16.38
N GLU A 188 -16.25 -4.77 -16.75
CA GLU A 188 -17.11 -4.32 -17.86
C GLU A 188 -16.82 -5.06 -19.17
N ALA A 189 -15.57 -5.46 -19.40
CA ALA A 189 -15.17 -6.19 -20.59
C ALA A 189 -15.73 -7.63 -20.68
N VAL A 190 -16.30 -8.17 -19.60
CA VAL A 190 -16.76 -9.57 -19.48
C VAL A 190 -18.23 -9.72 -19.05
N ILE A 191 -18.95 -8.60 -18.94
CA ILE A 191 -20.38 -8.56 -18.60
C ILE A 191 -21.27 -8.47 -19.84
#